data_1162e576174a1e24fd5c36c97dff3da4
#
_entry.id   1162e576174a1e24fd5c36c97dff3da4
#
_cell.length_a   1.000
_cell.length_b   1.000
_cell.length_c   1.000
_cell.angle_alpha   90.00
_cell.angle_beta   90.00
_cell.angle_gamma   90.00
#
_symmetry.space_group_name_H-M   'P 1'
#
loop_
_entity.id
_entity.type
_entity.pdbx_description
1 polymer ?
#
loop_
_entity_poly.entity_id
_entity_poly.type
_entity_poly.pdbx_seq_one_letter_code
_entity_poly.pdbx_strand_id
1 'polypeptide(L)'
;MTGIPLHFVWKAMSDFKLSARSVAYLGVSLAILETSKIALDLLPNIELVTLLFIVYTIFLGRKTIFIALGFTLIECLLKGVNVWAVMYLYIWPMLIMIVYFANIRKAGHLFYCLLSGFFGLFFGMLCAVPYLFIGGVSMAATWWIAGIPYDIIHCISNFLVCLLLFKPLCAIMKKVSLLAE
;
A
#
# COMPACT_ATOMS: atom_id res chain seq x y z
N MET A 1 -30.15 7.38 -11.09
CA MET A 1 -28.86 6.66 -11.31
C MET A 1 -28.08 7.40 -12.39
N THR A 2 -27.23 8.33 -12.01
CA THR A 2 -26.39 9.08 -12.96
C THR A 2 -25.17 8.22 -13.28
N GLY A 3 -25.21 7.59 -14.45
CA GLY A 3 -24.08 6.80 -14.96
C GLY A 3 -22.82 7.65 -15.05
N ILE A 4 -21.67 7.08 -14.64
CA ILE A 4 -20.36 7.70 -14.80
C ILE A 4 -20.17 8.02 -16.29
N PRO A 5 -19.90 9.28 -16.69
CA PRO A 5 -19.80 9.64 -18.09
C PRO A 5 -18.68 8.86 -18.77
N LEU A 6 -18.94 8.27 -19.91
CA LEU A 6 -18.00 7.45 -20.70
C LEU A 6 -16.66 8.14 -20.97
N HIS A 7 -16.63 9.48 -21.11
CA HIS A 7 -15.39 10.24 -21.27
C HIS A 7 -14.48 10.17 -20.04
N PHE A 8 -15.07 10.03 -18.82
CA PHE A 8 -14.31 9.88 -17.59
C PHE A 8 -13.64 8.49 -17.52
N VAL A 9 -14.37 7.45 -17.97
CA VAL A 9 -13.82 6.09 -18.07
C VAL A 9 -12.72 6.04 -19.13
N TRP A 10 -12.92 6.67 -20.28
CA TRP A 10 -11.91 6.74 -21.35
C TRP A 10 -10.66 7.49 -20.93
N LYS A 11 -10.79 8.65 -20.28
CA LYS A 11 -9.66 9.41 -19.73
C LYS A 11 -8.92 8.58 -18.65
N ALA A 12 -9.67 7.84 -17.83
CA ALA A 12 -9.10 6.93 -16.85
C ALA A 12 -8.28 5.78 -17.49
N MET A 13 -8.68 5.31 -18.66
CA MET A 13 -7.94 4.27 -19.40
C MET A 13 -6.74 4.83 -20.17
N SER A 14 -6.79 6.07 -20.66
CA SER A 14 -5.65 6.70 -21.33
C SER A 14 -4.45 6.95 -20.42
N ASP A 15 -4.69 7.12 -19.11
CA ASP A 15 -3.66 7.31 -18.09
C ASP A 15 -2.85 6.02 -17.79
N PHE A 16 -3.25 4.86 -18.34
CA PHE A 16 -2.55 3.58 -18.19
C PHE A 16 -1.48 3.32 -19.28
N LYS A 17 -1.20 4.27 -20.16
CA LYS A 17 -0.07 4.11 -21.10
C LYS A 17 1.24 4.01 -20.31
N LEU A 18 1.85 2.83 -20.38
CA LEU A 18 3.15 2.56 -19.77
C LEU A 18 4.23 2.83 -20.83
N SER A 19 4.99 3.91 -20.66
CA SER A 19 6.23 4.10 -21.38
C SER A 19 7.32 3.20 -20.79
N ALA A 20 8.38 2.91 -21.54
CA ALA A 20 9.54 2.16 -21.01
C ALA A 20 10.10 2.80 -19.72
N ARG A 21 10.11 4.11 -19.68
CA ARG A 21 10.52 4.88 -18.50
C ARG A 21 9.57 4.64 -17.31
N SER A 22 8.24 4.65 -17.52
CA SER A 22 7.27 4.32 -16.46
C SER A 22 7.48 2.91 -15.93
N VAL A 23 7.75 1.93 -16.79
CA VAL A 23 8.03 0.54 -16.39
C VAL A 23 9.29 0.47 -15.53
N ALA A 24 10.36 1.16 -15.93
CA ALA A 24 11.59 1.23 -15.13
C ALA A 24 11.35 1.82 -13.74
N TYR A 25 10.57 2.88 -13.66
CA TYR A 25 10.17 3.50 -12.38
C TYR A 25 9.41 2.54 -11.48
N LEU A 26 8.41 1.86 -12.02
CA LEU A 26 7.62 0.89 -11.28
C LEU A 26 8.51 -0.27 -10.80
N GLY A 27 9.42 -0.75 -11.65
CA GLY A 27 10.37 -1.80 -11.30
C GLY A 27 11.32 -1.41 -10.18
N VAL A 28 11.93 -0.21 -10.24
CA VAL A 28 12.81 0.30 -9.18
C VAL A 28 12.02 0.53 -7.88
N SER A 29 10.81 1.09 -7.97
CA SER A 29 9.96 1.31 -6.79
C SER A 29 9.58 -0.01 -6.12
N LEU A 30 9.26 -1.04 -6.91
CA LEU A 30 8.98 -2.38 -6.42
C LEU A 30 10.22 -3.01 -5.75
N ALA A 31 11.40 -2.88 -6.36
CA ALA A 31 12.65 -3.38 -5.80
C ALA A 31 12.99 -2.73 -4.45
N ILE A 32 12.80 -1.40 -4.32
CA ILE A 32 12.99 -0.68 -3.06
C ILE A 32 11.99 -1.17 -2.00
N LEU A 33 10.73 -1.37 -2.38
CA LEU A 33 9.70 -1.85 -1.48
C LEU A 33 10.02 -3.25 -0.94
N GLU A 34 10.37 -4.19 -1.81
CA GLU A 34 10.79 -5.55 -1.42
C GLU A 34 12.05 -5.55 -0.56
N THR A 35 13.08 -4.81 -0.98
CA THR A 35 14.33 -4.72 -0.21
C THR A 35 14.07 -4.15 1.18
N SER A 36 13.24 -3.11 1.31
CA SER A 36 12.91 -2.53 2.61
C SER A 36 12.16 -3.52 3.50
N LYS A 37 11.25 -4.33 2.93
CA LYS A 37 10.53 -5.37 3.65
C LYS A 37 11.46 -6.46 4.14
N ILE A 38 12.33 -7.00 3.27
CA ILE A 38 13.30 -8.03 3.63
C ILE A 38 14.27 -7.52 4.70
N ALA A 39 14.75 -6.27 4.58
CA ALA A 39 15.67 -5.67 5.54
C ALA A 39 15.07 -5.54 6.96
N LEU A 40 13.77 -5.39 7.07
CA LEU A 40 13.04 -5.23 8.34
C LEU A 40 12.29 -6.49 8.77
N ASP A 41 12.42 -7.61 8.06
CA ASP A 41 11.64 -8.85 8.32
C ASP A 41 11.88 -9.43 9.73
N LEU A 42 13.02 -9.10 10.36
CA LEU A 42 13.34 -9.48 11.74
C LEU A 42 12.61 -8.64 12.79
N LEU A 43 11.99 -7.53 12.41
CA LEU A 43 11.30 -6.60 13.30
C LEU A 43 9.79 -6.73 13.12
N PRO A 44 9.07 -7.48 13.99
CA PRO A 44 7.63 -7.70 13.82
C PRO A 44 6.86 -6.38 13.76
N ASN A 45 6.07 -6.19 12.70
CA ASN A 45 5.20 -5.03 12.49
C ASN A 45 5.92 -3.65 12.48
N ILE A 46 7.24 -3.64 12.25
CA ILE A 46 8.00 -2.43 11.94
C ILE A 46 8.38 -2.53 10.47
N GLU A 47 7.78 -1.67 9.62
CA GLU A 47 7.91 -1.81 8.19
C GLU A 47 7.83 -0.44 7.48
N LEU A 48 8.29 -0.39 6.24
CA LEU A 48 8.22 0.79 5.36
C LEU A 48 7.16 0.65 4.27
N VAL A 49 6.55 -0.53 4.11
CA VAL A 49 5.68 -0.88 2.99
C VAL A 49 4.49 0.07 2.90
N THR A 50 3.81 0.31 4.03
CA THR A 50 2.67 1.24 4.12
C THR A 50 3.07 2.65 3.68
N LEU A 51 4.17 3.18 4.22
CA LEU A 51 4.67 4.51 3.86
C LEU A 51 5.06 4.58 2.38
N LEU A 52 5.74 3.57 1.85
CA LEU A 52 6.15 3.53 0.45
C LEU A 52 4.94 3.50 -0.49
N PHE A 53 3.90 2.71 -0.19
CA PHE A 53 2.66 2.73 -0.96
C PHE A 53 1.97 4.09 -0.93
N ILE A 54 1.96 4.78 0.22
CA ILE A 54 1.43 6.15 0.34
C ILE A 54 2.21 7.10 -0.58
N VAL A 55 3.54 7.14 -0.45
CA VAL A 55 4.40 8.03 -1.24
C VAL A 55 4.32 7.71 -2.73
N TYR A 56 4.41 6.45 -3.11
CA TYR A 56 4.29 6.04 -4.52
C TYR A 56 2.93 6.43 -5.11
N THR A 57 1.84 6.28 -4.34
CA THR A 57 0.51 6.69 -4.82
C THR A 57 0.39 8.19 -5.03
N ILE A 58 1.04 9.01 -4.21
CA ILE A 58 1.06 10.46 -4.38
C ILE A 58 1.73 10.86 -5.70
N PHE A 59 2.82 10.20 -6.08
CA PHE A 59 3.62 10.56 -7.26
C PHE A 59 3.25 9.78 -8.52
N LEU A 60 2.90 8.50 -8.41
CA LEU A 60 2.60 7.61 -9.54
C LEU A 60 1.09 7.41 -9.76
N GLY A 61 0.26 7.92 -8.83
CA GLY A 61 -1.19 7.81 -8.89
C GLY A 61 -1.64 6.35 -8.96
N ARG A 62 -2.60 6.08 -9.85
CA ARG A 62 -3.16 4.73 -10.04
C ARG A 62 -2.16 3.69 -10.56
N LYS A 63 -1.04 4.12 -11.16
CA LYS A 63 -0.01 3.19 -11.62
C LYS A 63 0.63 2.40 -10.47
N THR A 64 0.54 2.88 -9.22
CA THR A 64 0.99 2.16 -8.02
C THR A 64 0.32 0.80 -7.86
N ILE A 65 -0.84 0.55 -8.49
CA ILE A 65 -1.47 -0.77 -8.51
C ILE A 65 -0.56 -1.85 -9.11
N PHE A 66 0.26 -1.50 -10.11
CA PHE A 66 1.22 -2.44 -10.70
C PHE A 66 2.32 -2.83 -9.71
N ILE A 67 2.71 -1.89 -8.82
CA ILE A 67 3.65 -2.18 -7.73
C ILE A 67 3.00 -3.14 -6.73
N ALA A 68 1.73 -2.94 -6.36
CA ALA A 68 1.01 -3.81 -5.44
C ALA A 68 0.85 -5.23 -6.00
N LEU A 69 0.50 -5.37 -7.27
CA LEU A 69 0.40 -6.68 -7.93
C LEU A 69 1.77 -7.36 -8.06
N GLY A 70 2.81 -6.61 -8.44
CA GLY A 70 4.18 -7.11 -8.50
C GLY A 70 4.69 -7.56 -7.13
N PHE A 71 4.42 -6.78 -6.07
CA PHE A 71 4.72 -7.12 -4.69
C PHE A 71 4.07 -8.44 -4.28
N THR A 72 2.75 -8.58 -4.52
CA THR A 72 2.03 -9.82 -4.22
C THR A 72 2.62 -11.01 -4.98
N LEU A 73 2.99 -10.82 -6.26
CA LEU A 73 3.59 -11.87 -7.06
C LEU A 73 4.95 -12.31 -6.51
N ILE A 74 5.82 -11.35 -6.16
CA ILE A 74 7.15 -11.67 -5.59
C ILE A 74 6.98 -12.41 -4.26
N GLU A 75 6.08 -11.96 -3.39
CA GLU A 75 5.80 -12.65 -2.13
C GLU A 75 5.28 -14.09 -2.34
N CYS A 76 4.46 -14.32 -3.38
CA CYS A 76 4.05 -15.68 -3.78
C CYS A 76 5.23 -16.52 -4.25
N LEU A 77 6.17 -15.93 -4.99
CA LEU A 77 7.36 -16.65 -5.47
C LEU A 77 8.33 -16.98 -4.33
N LEU A 78 8.48 -16.07 -3.36
CA LEU A 78 9.40 -16.25 -2.23
C LEU A 78 8.84 -17.16 -1.12
N LYS A 79 7.54 -17.04 -0.82
CA LYS A 79 6.90 -17.70 0.33
C LYS A 79 5.82 -18.73 -0.05
N GLY A 80 5.64 -18.96 -1.35
CA GLY A 80 4.57 -19.80 -1.88
C GLY A 80 3.21 -19.10 -1.85
N VAL A 81 2.23 -19.69 -2.56
CA VAL A 81 0.85 -19.20 -2.56
C VAL A 81 0.18 -19.60 -1.24
N ASN A 82 -0.17 -18.61 -0.45
CA ASN A 82 -0.75 -18.80 0.88
C ASN A 82 -1.83 -17.72 1.15
N VAL A 83 -2.42 -17.74 2.34
CA VAL A 83 -3.50 -16.80 2.71
C VAL A 83 -3.04 -15.33 2.64
N TRP A 84 -1.78 -15.03 2.91
CA TRP A 84 -1.22 -13.68 2.78
C TRP A 84 -1.29 -13.13 1.35
N ALA A 85 -1.10 -13.99 0.36
CA ALA A 85 -1.25 -13.60 -1.04
C ALA A 85 -2.66 -13.09 -1.35
N VAL A 86 -3.68 -13.77 -0.81
CA VAL A 86 -5.09 -13.33 -0.94
C VAL A 86 -5.30 -11.99 -0.25
N MET A 87 -4.74 -11.81 0.95
CA MET A 87 -4.85 -10.55 1.70
C MET A 87 -4.23 -9.38 0.92
N TYR A 88 -3.06 -9.56 0.35
CA TYR A 88 -2.33 -8.52 -0.39
C TYR A 88 -3.06 -8.08 -1.66
N LEU A 89 -3.87 -8.95 -2.28
CA LEU A 89 -4.67 -8.59 -3.46
C LEU A 89 -5.74 -7.52 -3.18
N TYR A 90 -6.17 -7.31 -1.95
CA TYR A 90 -7.16 -6.27 -1.63
C TYR A 90 -6.65 -5.20 -0.66
N ILE A 91 -5.76 -5.54 0.28
CA ILE A 91 -5.29 -4.60 1.31
C ILE A 91 -4.51 -3.44 0.68
N TRP A 92 -3.53 -3.74 -0.17
CA TRP A 92 -2.72 -2.71 -0.83
C TRP A 92 -3.51 -1.89 -1.85
N PRO A 93 -4.32 -2.48 -2.75
CA PRO A 93 -5.22 -1.72 -3.60
C PRO A 93 -6.18 -0.80 -2.83
N MET A 94 -6.69 -1.23 -1.68
CA MET A 94 -7.54 -0.39 -0.82
C MET A 94 -6.77 0.82 -0.29
N LEU A 95 -5.56 0.64 0.23
CA LEU A 95 -4.71 1.75 0.67
C LEU A 95 -4.42 2.72 -0.48
N ILE A 96 -4.03 2.21 -1.65
CA ILE A 96 -3.77 3.00 -2.85
C ILE A 96 -5.01 3.84 -3.20
N MET A 97 -6.19 3.27 -3.18
CA MET A 97 -7.43 3.97 -3.48
C MET A 97 -7.71 5.10 -2.48
N ILE A 98 -7.57 4.85 -1.17
CA ILE A 98 -7.75 5.87 -0.13
C ILE A 98 -6.76 7.03 -0.33
N VAL A 99 -5.48 6.72 -0.53
CA VAL A 99 -4.43 7.72 -0.73
C VAL A 99 -4.64 8.51 -2.02
N TYR A 100 -5.04 7.85 -3.11
CA TYR A 100 -5.33 8.50 -4.38
C TYR A 100 -6.43 9.57 -4.25
N PHE A 101 -7.54 9.24 -3.58
CA PHE A 101 -8.61 10.20 -3.34
C PHE A 101 -8.22 11.30 -2.34
N ALA A 102 -7.44 10.98 -1.33
CA ALA A 102 -6.91 11.97 -0.39
C ALA A 102 -5.96 12.96 -1.09
N ASN A 103 -5.13 12.48 -2.01
CA ASN A 103 -4.19 13.30 -2.77
C ASN A 103 -4.92 14.26 -3.73
N ILE A 104 -5.99 13.81 -4.40
CA ILE A 104 -6.85 14.69 -5.21
C ILE A 104 -7.42 15.84 -4.36
N ARG A 105 -7.73 15.59 -3.09
CA ARG A 105 -8.21 16.59 -2.13
C ARG A 105 -7.10 17.39 -1.46
N LYS A 106 -5.83 17.21 -1.88
CA LYS A 106 -4.64 17.87 -1.34
C LYS A 106 -4.46 17.68 0.17
N ALA A 107 -4.64 16.45 0.64
CA ALA A 107 -4.45 16.10 2.05
C ALA A 107 -3.03 16.46 2.51
N GLY A 108 -2.92 16.92 3.75
CA GLY A 108 -1.64 17.33 4.33
C GLY A 108 -0.83 16.16 4.90
N HIS A 109 0.42 16.43 5.27
CA HIS A 109 1.34 15.45 5.85
C HIS A 109 0.76 14.71 7.07
N LEU A 110 0.18 15.46 8.01
CA LEU A 110 -0.40 14.85 9.22
C LEU A 110 -1.53 13.85 8.90
N PHE A 111 -2.32 14.14 7.86
CA PHE A 111 -3.35 13.20 7.40
C PHE A 111 -2.73 11.86 6.98
N TYR A 112 -1.63 11.88 6.23
CA TYR A 112 -0.97 10.63 5.81
C TYR A 112 -0.31 9.89 6.97
N CYS A 113 0.20 10.60 7.98
CA CYS A 113 0.70 9.96 9.20
C CYS A 113 -0.42 9.26 9.98
N LEU A 114 -1.56 9.93 10.16
CA LEU A 114 -2.72 9.36 10.81
C LEU A 114 -3.28 8.17 10.01
N LEU A 115 -3.39 8.33 8.69
CA LEU A 115 -3.83 7.24 7.80
C LEU A 115 -2.91 6.03 7.92
N SER A 116 -1.59 6.23 7.92
CA SER A 116 -0.59 5.16 8.06
C SER A 116 -0.75 4.42 9.39
N GLY A 117 -0.90 5.18 10.49
CA GLY A 117 -1.12 4.60 11.82
C GLY A 117 -2.43 3.83 11.91
N PHE A 118 -3.55 4.42 11.48
CA PHE A 118 -4.85 3.73 11.46
C PHE A 118 -4.86 2.51 10.55
N PHE A 119 -4.17 2.58 9.41
CA PHE A 119 -4.04 1.43 8.53
C PHE A 119 -3.32 0.28 9.23
N GLY A 120 -2.24 0.57 9.98
CA GLY A 120 -1.56 -0.42 10.82
C GLY A 120 -2.46 -0.98 11.92
N LEU A 121 -3.25 -0.13 12.60
CA LEU A 121 -4.17 -0.55 13.67
C LEU A 121 -5.25 -1.52 13.19
N PHE A 122 -5.76 -1.32 11.98
CA PHE A 122 -6.81 -2.16 11.40
C PHE A 122 -6.27 -3.24 10.47
N PHE A 123 -4.95 -3.37 10.34
CA PHE A 123 -4.33 -4.31 9.43
C PHE A 123 -4.71 -5.77 9.74
N GLY A 124 -4.64 -6.16 11.02
CA GLY A 124 -5.04 -7.49 11.46
C GLY A 124 -6.51 -7.78 11.23
N MET A 125 -7.41 -6.79 11.43
CA MET A 125 -8.83 -6.93 11.11
C MET A 125 -9.04 -7.17 9.60
N LEU A 126 -8.33 -6.43 8.74
CA LEU A 126 -8.37 -6.66 7.30
C LEU A 126 -7.84 -8.04 6.94
N CYS A 127 -6.76 -8.47 7.56
CA CYS A 127 -6.19 -9.80 7.38
C CYS A 127 -7.08 -10.93 7.90
N ALA A 128 -8.05 -10.66 8.77
CA ALA A 128 -9.02 -11.67 9.25
C ALA A 128 -10.10 -12.02 8.22
N VAL A 129 -10.29 -11.21 7.18
CA VAL A 129 -11.36 -11.41 6.19
C VAL A 129 -11.35 -12.79 5.51
N PRO A 130 -10.22 -13.36 5.04
CA PRO A 130 -10.22 -14.70 4.45
C PRO A 130 -10.66 -15.80 5.44
N TYR A 131 -10.41 -15.61 6.73
CA TYR A 131 -10.78 -16.59 7.76
C TYR A 131 -12.28 -16.66 7.99
N LEU A 132 -13.05 -15.62 7.59
CA LEU A 132 -14.52 -15.70 7.55
C LEU A 132 -15.01 -16.82 6.61
N PHE A 133 -14.30 -17.04 5.51
CA PHE A 133 -14.65 -18.05 4.51
C PHE A 133 -14.06 -19.42 4.82
N ILE A 134 -12.98 -19.49 5.60
CA ILE A 134 -12.31 -20.75 5.97
C ILE A 134 -12.99 -21.39 7.17
N GLY A 135 -13.28 -20.64 8.24
CA GLY A 135 -13.79 -21.17 9.50
C GLY A 135 -14.88 -20.31 10.16
N GLY A 136 -15.48 -19.39 9.39
CA GLY A 136 -16.57 -18.54 9.86
C GLY A 136 -16.16 -17.42 10.80
N VAL A 137 -17.16 -16.76 11.38
CA VAL A 137 -16.96 -15.55 12.23
C VAL A 137 -16.09 -15.84 13.44
N SER A 138 -16.23 -17.02 14.06
CA SER A 138 -15.46 -17.41 15.26
C SER A 138 -13.95 -17.47 14.94
N MET A 139 -13.57 -18.09 13.83
CA MET A 139 -12.17 -18.18 13.42
C MET A 139 -11.58 -16.80 13.10
N ALA A 140 -12.30 -15.97 12.34
CA ALA A 140 -11.88 -14.63 12.00
C ALA A 140 -11.71 -13.74 13.24
N ALA A 141 -12.68 -13.79 14.17
CA ALA A 141 -12.61 -13.05 15.42
C ALA A 141 -11.44 -13.50 16.30
N THR A 142 -11.22 -14.79 16.45
CA THR A 142 -10.10 -15.33 17.22
C THR A 142 -8.76 -14.89 16.62
N TRP A 143 -8.63 -14.97 15.30
CA TRP A 143 -7.41 -14.57 14.60
C TRP A 143 -7.12 -13.07 14.79
N TRP A 144 -8.13 -12.21 14.63
CA TRP A 144 -7.98 -10.78 14.83
C TRP A 144 -7.67 -10.40 16.29
N ILE A 145 -8.43 -10.95 17.25
CA ILE A 145 -8.22 -10.65 18.69
C ILE A 145 -6.80 -11.03 19.11
N ALA A 146 -6.30 -12.19 18.68
CA ALA A 146 -4.92 -12.62 18.94
C ALA A 146 -3.88 -11.69 18.30
N GLY A 147 -4.23 -11.01 17.20
CA GLY A 147 -3.39 -10.07 16.49
C GLY A 147 -3.34 -8.65 17.09
N ILE A 148 -4.27 -8.26 17.96
CA ILE A 148 -4.39 -6.87 18.48
C ILE A 148 -3.08 -6.30 19.05
N PRO A 149 -2.27 -7.04 19.86
CA PRO A 149 -1.00 -6.51 20.33
C PRO A 149 -0.04 -6.13 19.20
N TYR A 150 -0.03 -6.90 18.12
CA TYR A 150 0.77 -6.63 16.92
C TYR A 150 0.22 -5.44 16.12
N ASP A 151 -1.10 -5.29 16.03
CA ASP A 151 -1.75 -4.16 15.39
C ASP A 151 -1.43 -2.84 16.10
N ILE A 152 -1.31 -2.85 17.43
CA ILE A 152 -0.91 -1.67 18.22
C ILE A 152 0.56 -1.29 17.88
N ILE A 153 1.46 -2.25 17.82
CA ILE A 153 2.86 -2.01 17.43
C ILE A 153 2.90 -1.46 16.00
N HIS A 154 2.15 -2.06 15.08
CA HIS A 154 2.03 -1.64 13.69
C HIS A 154 1.49 -0.22 13.55
N CYS A 155 0.48 0.14 14.33
CA CYS A 155 -0.08 1.50 14.39
C CYS A 155 0.99 2.53 14.78
N ILE A 156 1.68 2.28 15.89
CA ILE A 156 2.69 3.20 16.43
C ILE A 156 3.87 3.31 15.46
N SER A 157 4.39 2.18 14.98
CA SER A 157 5.53 2.16 14.06
C SER A 157 5.19 2.87 12.75
N ASN A 158 4.07 2.58 12.13
CA ASN A 158 3.65 3.20 10.88
C ASN A 158 3.43 4.71 11.02
N PHE A 159 2.82 5.15 12.13
CA PHE A 159 2.67 6.59 12.40
C PHE A 159 4.03 7.28 12.52
N LEU A 160 4.95 6.74 13.34
CA LEU A 160 6.28 7.31 13.57
C LEU A 160 7.14 7.29 12.31
N VAL A 161 7.15 6.17 11.60
CA VAL A 161 7.87 6.02 10.33
C VAL A 161 7.36 7.04 9.29
N CYS A 162 6.04 7.20 9.18
CA CYS A 162 5.47 8.19 8.29
C CYS A 162 5.80 9.61 8.73
N LEU A 163 5.73 9.90 10.04
CA LEU A 163 6.06 11.23 10.58
C LEU A 163 7.49 11.66 10.25
N LEU A 164 8.44 10.74 10.36
CA LEU A 164 9.86 10.99 10.17
C LEU A 164 10.28 10.97 8.69
N LEU A 165 9.80 9.99 7.91
CA LEU A 165 10.34 9.69 6.58
C LEU A 165 9.47 10.20 5.43
N PHE A 166 8.22 10.59 5.64
CA PHE A 166 7.33 11.04 4.56
C PHE A 166 7.91 12.22 3.77
N LYS A 167 8.32 13.30 4.48
CA LYS A 167 8.85 14.50 3.82
C LYS A 167 10.15 14.25 3.04
N PRO A 168 11.19 13.60 3.59
CA PRO A 168 12.38 13.27 2.83
C PRO A 168 12.11 12.36 1.64
N LEU A 169 11.24 11.34 1.77
CA LEU A 169 10.87 10.48 0.65
C LEU A 169 10.11 11.24 -0.45
N CYS A 170 9.16 12.11 -0.08
CA CYS A 170 8.49 12.98 -1.06
C CYS A 170 9.47 13.92 -1.76
N ALA A 171 10.49 14.45 -1.06
CA ALA A 171 11.50 15.30 -1.68
C ALA A 171 12.36 14.52 -2.70
N ILE A 172 12.73 13.28 -2.40
CA ILE A 172 13.43 12.39 -3.31
C ILE A 172 12.55 12.09 -4.54
N MET A 173 11.31 11.64 -4.31
CA MET A 173 10.38 11.29 -5.39
C MET A 173 10.11 12.48 -6.31
N LYS A 174 10.00 13.69 -5.77
CA LYS A 174 9.86 14.91 -6.58
C LYS A 174 11.05 15.15 -7.51
N LYS A 175 12.30 14.99 -7.01
CA LYS A 175 13.49 15.12 -7.84
C LYS A 175 13.53 14.07 -8.95
N VAL A 176 13.19 12.83 -8.59
CA VAL A 176 13.17 11.69 -9.52
C VAL A 176 12.09 11.87 -10.58
N SER A 177 10.89 12.37 -10.24
CA SER A 177 9.82 12.63 -11.22
C SER A 177 10.19 13.73 -12.22
N LEU A 178 10.90 14.78 -11.79
CA LEU A 178 11.39 15.85 -12.66
C LEU A 178 12.46 15.36 -13.66
N LEU A 179 13.23 14.34 -13.32
CA LEU A 179 14.20 13.72 -14.24
C LEU A 179 13.52 12.77 -15.24
N ALA A 180 12.24 12.51 -15.02
CA ALA A 180 11.44 11.54 -15.79
C ALA A 180 10.56 12.19 -16.87
N GLU A 181 10.37 13.49 -16.80
CA GLU A 181 9.75 14.31 -17.87
C GLU A 181 10.75 14.61 -18.98
#